data_41be3c10b163395ae504567062149af1
#
_entry.id   41be3c10b163395ae504567062149af1
#
_cell.length_a   1.000
_cell.length_b   1.000
_cell.length_c   1.000
_cell.angle_alpha   90.00
_cell.angle_beta   90.00
_cell.angle_gamma   90.00
#
_symmetry.space_group_name_H-M   'P 1'
#
loop_
_entity.id
_entity.type
_entity.pdbx_description
1 polymer ?
#
loop_
_entity_poly.entity_id
_entity_poly.type
_entity_poly.pdbx_seq_one_letter_code
_entity_poly.pdbx_strand_id
1 'polypeptide(L)'
;MNKLSQRQRTLAGEISFAGYGVHSAQPVTLTMAPGAPDSGYMIRRDLGDGQFTKPVPVHHSRVTRTTLCTTLDLGDSVSVATVEHVVSALSGMGVDNTLITLDAPECPIMDGSAHPFAEAILAVGLEVQPAQKKFLKIVRAVTVRNNDAFAALEPYNGRALDLEIDFDSKVIGRQRMIFDWTPRRYFEDVAQARTFGFVRDAKILRQAGYALGSSLDNSITVHEDRILNPGGLRFEDEFVRHKLLDAIGDLSLGGLAIWGKFRSYKGGHALNAH
;
A
#
# COMPACT_ATOMS: atom_id res chain seq x y z
N MET A 1 -4.57 -7.32 -26.63
CA MET A 1 -4.72 -7.82 -25.25
C MET A 1 -5.10 -9.30 -25.30
N ASN A 2 -4.35 -10.15 -24.60
CA ASN A 2 -4.65 -11.59 -24.54
C ASN A 2 -5.96 -11.78 -23.73
N LYS A 3 -6.91 -12.64 -24.21
CA LYS A 3 -8.22 -12.86 -23.54
C LYS A 3 -8.10 -13.24 -22.06
N LEU A 4 -7.00 -13.88 -21.65
CA LEU A 4 -6.71 -14.23 -20.24
C LEU A 4 -6.41 -13.01 -19.35
N SER A 5 -5.91 -11.89 -19.91
CA SER A 5 -5.62 -10.66 -19.15
C SER A 5 -6.87 -9.86 -18.78
N GLN A 6 -8.04 -10.25 -19.26
CA GLN A 6 -9.33 -9.60 -19.01
C GLN A 6 -10.15 -10.27 -17.89
N ARG A 7 -9.70 -11.40 -17.37
CA ARG A 7 -10.37 -12.11 -16.27
C ARG A 7 -9.78 -11.73 -14.92
N GLN A 8 -10.64 -11.79 -13.91
CA GLN A 8 -10.22 -11.61 -12.52
C GLN A 8 -9.30 -12.74 -12.09
N ARG A 9 -8.52 -12.46 -11.03
CA ARG A 9 -7.59 -13.40 -10.42
C ARG A 9 -7.70 -13.33 -8.91
N THR A 10 -7.52 -14.48 -8.28
CA THR A 10 -7.36 -14.62 -6.83
C THR A 10 -6.05 -15.36 -6.53
N LEU A 11 -5.67 -15.45 -5.26
CA LEU A 11 -4.55 -16.28 -4.83
C LEU A 11 -4.86 -17.76 -5.12
N ALA A 12 -3.87 -18.55 -5.53
CA ALA A 12 -4.03 -19.97 -5.74
C ALA A 12 -4.07 -20.78 -4.42
N GLY A 13 -3.70 -20.16 -3.31
CA GLY A 13 -3.72 -20.73 -1.96
C GLY A 13 -3.64 -19.65 -0.90
N GLU A 14 -3.75 -20.05 0.35
CA GLU A 14 -3.61 -19.17 1.50
C GLU A 14 -2.14 -18.90 1.81
N ILE A 15 -1.82 -17.66 2.20
CA ILE A 15 -0.49 -17.23 2.66
C ILE A 15 -0.63 -16.47 3.97
N SER A 16 0.35 -16.66 4.87
CA SER A 16 0.34 -16.07 6.20
C SER A 16 1.67 -15.40 6.53
N PHE A 17 1.60 -14.31 7.28
CA PHE A 17 2.74 -13.51 7.72
C PHE A 17 2.65 -13.28 9.21
N ALA A 18 3.77 -13.44 9.91
CA ALA A 18 3.93 -13.01 11.29
C ALA A 18 4.91 -11.85 11.36
N GLY A 19 4.57 -10.81 12.12
CA GLY A 19 5.40 -9.61 12.24
C GLY A 19 4.91 -8.69 13.35
N TYR A 20 5.20 -7.40 13.21
CA TYR A 20 4.82 -6.36 14.18
C TYR A 20 4.27 -5.15 13.43
N GLY A 21 3.33 -4.42 14.06
CA GLY A 21 2.88 -3.13 13.57
C GLY A 21 3.98 -2.08 13.72
N VAL A 22 4.19 -1.24 12.70
CA VAL A 22 5.24 -0.18 12.76
C VAL A 22 4.88 0.91 13.77
N HIS A 23 3.59 1.21 13.94
CA HIS A 23 3.14 2.23 14.88
C HIS A 23 2.86 1.65 16.26
N SER A 24 2.18 0.53 16.34
CA SER A 24 1.73 -0.09 17.60
C SER A 24 2.79 -0.92 18.31
N ALA A 25 3.81 -1.40 17.59
CA ALA A 25 4.77 -2.43 18.05
C ALA A 25 4.09 -3.74 18.52
N GLN A 26 2.80 -3.95 18.25
CA GLN A 26 2.09 -5.16 18.61
C GLN A 26 2.42 -6.29 17.64
N PRO A 27 2.60 -7.53 18.13
CA PRO A 27 2.71 -8.68 17.26
C PRO A 27 1.41 -8.86 16.48
N VAL A 28 1.53 -9.31 15.24
CA VAL A 28 0.40 -9.52 14.34
C VAL A 28 0.65 -10.72 13.44
N THR A 29 -0.38 -11.54 13.29
CA THR A 29 -0.50 -12.53 12.21
C THR A 29 -1.51 -12.02 11.19
N LEU A 30 -1.09 -11.93 9.93
CA LEU A 30 -1.93 -11.57 8.79
C LEU A 30 -2.00 -12.73 7.82
N THR A 31 -3.22 -13.11 7.45
CA THR A 31 -3.47 -14.16 6.46
C THR A 31 -4.20 -13.56 5.26
N MET A 32 -3.78 -13.93 4.07
CA MET A 32 -4.47 -13.62 2.80
C MET A 32 -4.95 -14.93 2.18
N ALA A 33 -6.25 -15.10 2.04
CA ALA A 33 -6.89 -16.27 1.45
C ALA A 33 -7.52 -15.93 0.09
N PRO A 34 -7.76 -16.93 -0.80
CA PRO A 34 -8.50 -16.73 -2.03
C PRO A 34 -9.87 -16.08 -1.77
N GLY A 35 -10.22 -15.08 -2.58
CA GLY A 35 -11.52 -14.41 -2.54
C GLY A 35 -12.46 -14.89 -3.65
N ALA A 36 -13.77 -14.82 -3.42
CA ALA A 36 -14.77 -15.14 -4.43
C ALA A 36 -14.70 -14.17 -5.61
N PRO A 37 -15.11 -14.57 -6.83
CA PRO A 37 -15.24 -13.65 -7.95
C PRO A 37 -16.11 -12.43 -7.60
N ASP A 38 -15.71 -11.25 -8.06
CA ASP A 38 -16.37 -9.95 -7.80
C ASP A 38 -16.40 -9.50 -6.33
N SER A 39 -15.69 -10.16 -5.40
CA SER A 39 -15.63 -9.74 -4.00
C SER A 39 -14.75 -8.51 -3.77
N GLY A 40 -13.75 -8.29 -4.64
CA GLY A 40 -12.68 -7.34 -4.37
C GLY A 40 -11.80 -7.77 -3.18
N TYR A 41 -11.15 -6.82 -2.56
CA TYR A 41 -10.43 -7.08 -1.32
C TYR A 41 -11.37 -6.95 -0.13
N MET A 42 -11.49 -8.01 0.63
CA MET A 42 -12.26 -8.04 1.87
C MET A 42 -11.30 -8.14 3.05
N ILE A 43 -11.64 -7.48 4.16
CA ILE A 43 -10.82 -7.49 5.38
C ILE A 43 -11.67 -7.76 6.60
N ARG A 44 -11.14 -8.54 7.55
CA ARG A 44 -11.74 -8.79 8.86
C ARG A 44 -10.67 -8.89 9.94
N ARG A 45 -11.09 -8.68 11.18
CA ARG A 45 -10.27 -8.91 12.38
C ARG A 45 -10.66 -10.24 13.02
N ASP A 46 -9.65 -11.02 13.39
CA ASP A 46 -9.76 -12.07 14.40
C ASP A 46 -9.70 -11.42 15.79
N LEU A 47 -10.73 -11.66 16.59
CA LEU A 47 -10.86 -11.10 17.93
C LEU A 47 -10.49 -12.10 19.02
N GLY A 48 -10.02 -13.30 18.63
CA GLY A 48 -9.73 -14.41 19.50
C GLY A 48 -10.96 -15.31 19.74
N ASP A 49 -10.71 -16.51 20.31
CA ASP A 49 -11.74 -17.49 20.65
C ASP A 49 -12.68 -17.87 19.49
N GLY A 50 -12.17 -17.83 18.26
CA GLY A 50 -12.94 -18.13 17.04
C GLY A 50 -13.91 -17.03 16.64
N GLN A 51 -13.84 -15.85 17.25
CA GLN A 51 -14.67 -14.71 16.92
C GLN A 51 -13.99 -13.82 15.87
N PHE A 52 -14.76 -13.41 14.87
CA PHE A 52 -14.30 -12.54 13.80
C PHE A 52 -15.25 -11.36 13.61
N THR A 53 -14.73 -10.19 13.23
CA THR A 53 -15.59 -9.17 12.67
C THR A 53 -16.20 -9.66 11.36
N LYS A 54 -17.34 -9.09 10.94
CA LYS A 54 -17.85 -9.33 9.60
C LYS A 54 -16.83 -8.84 8.58
N PRO A 55 -16.54 -9.59 7.51
CA PRO A 55 -15.70 -9.09 6.43
C PRO A 55 -16.31 -7.83 5.81
N VAL A 56 -15.49 -6.80 5.65
CA VAL A 56 -15.89 -5.54 5.00
C VAL A 56 -14.99 -5.27 3.80
N PRO A 57 -15.46 -4.52 2.78
CA PRO A 57 -14.63 -4.17 1.64
C PRO A 57 -13.49 -3.24 2.06
N VAL A 58 -12.31 -3.48 1.54
CA VAL A 58 -11.16 -2.58 1.58
C VAL A 58 -11.45 -1.45 0.59
N HIS A 59 -12.09 -0.38 1.09
CA HIS A 59 -12.66 0.67 0.24
C HIS A 59 -12.50 2.05 0.88
N HIS A 60 -12.35 3.10 0.05
CA HIS A 60 -12.12 4.48 0.49
C HIS A 60 -13.20 5.00 1.47
N SER A 61 -14.45 4.57 1.33
CA SER A 61 -15.53 4.96 2.25
C SER A 61 -15.34 4.48 3.69
N ARG A 62 -14.37 3.61 3.94
CA ARG A 62 -14.00 3.12 5.26
C ARG A 62 -12.72 3.75 5.81
N VAL A 63 -12.09 4.64 5.06
CA VAL A 63 -10.91 5.35 5.53
C VAL A 63 -11.30 6.34 6.63
N THR A 64 -10.74 6.17 7.82
CA THR A 64 -11.00 7.04 8.97
C THR A 64 -9.81 7.91 9.35
N ARG A 65 -8.60 7.51 8.95
CA ARG A 65 -7.38 8.24 9.24
C ARG A 65 -6.35 8.03 8.13
N THR A 66 -5.66 9.11 7.80
CA THR A 66 -4.59 9.14 6.79
C THR A 66 -3.29 9.78 7.33
N THR A 67 -3.20 9.94 8.65
CA THR A 67 -1.99 10.46 9.30
C THR A 67 -0.97 9.33 9.45
N LEU A 68 0.15 9.44 8.74
CA LEU A 68 1.28 8.51 8.69
C LEU A 68 0.98 7.15 8.06
N CYS A 69 -0.26 6.72 8.02
CA CYS A 69 -0.72 5.48 7.40
C CYS A 69 -2.20 5.57 7.05
N THR A 70 -2.68 4.66 6.23
CA THR A 70 -4.10 4.52 5.93
C THR A 70 -4.76 3.55 6.91
N THR A 71 -5.82 4.03 7.60
CA THR A 71 -6.60 3.25 8.57
C THR A 71 -8.02 3.04 8.07
N LEU A 72 -8.50 1.80 8.12
CA LEU A 72 -9.86 1.41 7.76
C LEU A 72 -10.70 1.12 9.01
N ASP A 73 -11.95 1.55 8.99
CA ASP A 73 -12.99 1.16 9.95
C ASP A 73 -13.66 -0.15 9.51
N LEU A 74 -13.70 -1.12 10.41
CA LEU A 74 -14.36 -2.40 10.19
C LEU A 74 -15.75 -2.48 10.83
N GLY A 75 -16.18 -1.42 11.51
CA GLY A 75 -17.39 -1.39 12.34
C GLY A 75 -17.14 -1.80 13.78
N ASP A 76 -18.14 -1.57 14.65
CA ASP A 76 -18.12 -1.96 16.07
C ASP A 76 -16.86 -1.45 16.82
N SER A 77 -16.38 -0.24 16.47
CA SER A 77 -15.17 0.38 17.00
C SER A 77 -13.87 -0.41 16.73
N VAL A 78 -13.89 -1.33 15.79
CA VAL A 78 -12.71 -2.08 15.33
C VAL A 78 -12.12 -1.41 14.09
N SER A 79 -10.81 -1.23 14.07
CA SER A 79 -10.10 -0.65 12.92
C SER A 79 -8.82 -1.42 12.60
N VAL A 80 -8.31 -1.20 11.39
CA VAL A 80 -7.01 -1.73 10.93
C VAL A 80 -6.21 -0.60 10.28
N ALA A 81 -4.99 -0.40 10.77
CA ALA A 81 -4.04 0.59 10.28
C ALA A 81 -2.99 -0.02 9.34
N THR A 82 -2.28 0.84 8.60
CA THR A 82 -1.12 0.49 7.74
C THR A 82 -1.49 -0.54 6.68
N VAL A 83 -2.65 -0.35 6.02
CA VAL A 83 -3.14 -1.29 5.00
C VAL A 83 -2.47 -1.08 3.63
N GLU A 84 -1.88 0.07 3.39
CA GLU A 84 -1.35 0.51 2.10
C GLU A 84 -0.33 -0.45 1.49
N HIS A 85 0.60 -1.02 2.28
CA HIS A 85 1.64 -1.92 1.77
C HIS A 85 1.05 -3.26 1.30
N VAL A 86 0.15 -3.84 2.10
CA VAL A 86 -0.55 -5.10 1.76
C VAL A 86 -1.42 -4.92 0.51
N VAL A 87 -2.21 -3.83 0.47
CA VAL A 87 -3.09 -3.51 -0.66
C VAL A 87 -2.27 -3.17 -1.90
N SER A 88 -1.12 -2.49 -1.74
CA SER A 88 -0.17 -2.23 -2.82
C SER A 88 0.36 -3.53 -3.42
N ALA A 89 0.78 -4.50 -2.59
CA ALA A 89 1.26 -5.79 -3.06
C ALA A 89 0.17 -6.56 -3.84
N LEU A 90 -1.04 -6.65 -3.31
CA LEU A 90 -2.17 -7.30 -3.97
C LEU A 90 -2.45 -6.68 -5.35
N SER A 91 -2.62 -5.36 -5.37
CA SER A 91 -2.92 -4.62 -6.60
C SER A 91 -1.75 -4.65 -7.58
N GLY A 92 -0.52 -4.46 -7.07
CA GLY A 92 0.71 -4.47 -7.85
C GLY A 92 0.94 -5.79 -8.55
N MET A 93 0.69 -6.89 -7.88
CA MET A 93 0.83 -8.26 -8.42
C MET A 93 -0.38 -8.70 -9.24
N GLY A 94 -1.46 -7.92 -9.28
CA GLY A 94 -2.61 -8.18 -10.14
C GLY A 94 -3.64 -9.15 -9.56
N VAL A 95 -3.70 -9.27 -8.24
CA VAL A 95 -4.82 -9.91 -7.50
C VAL A 95 -6.05 -9.03 -7.62
N ASP A 96 -7.21 -9.60 -7.85
CA ASP A 96 -8.49 -8.89 -7.92
C ASP A 96 -9.37 -9.18 -6.70
N ASN A 97 -9.30 -10.39 -6.15
CA ASN A 97 -10.16 -10.84 -5.06
C ASN A 97 -9.34 -11.57 -3.99
N THR A 98 -9.51 -11.18 -2.73
CA THR A 98 -8.86 -11.84 -1.58
C THR A 98 -9.61 -11.54 -0.28
N LEU A 99 -9.51 -12.44 0.70
CA LEU A 99 -9.92 -12.19 2.08
C LEU A 99 -8.65 -12.01 2.94
N ILE A 100 -8.52 -10.85 3.56
CA ILE A 100 -7.46 -10.51 4.50
C ILE A 100 -8.00 -10.71 5.91
N THR A 101 -7.31 -11.48 6.72
CA THR A 101 -7.62 -11.67 8.15
C THR A 101 -6.40 -11.32 8.97
N LEU A 102 -6.55 -10.56 10.05
CA LEU A 102 -5.46 -10.27 10.99
C LEU A 102 -5.96 -10.23 12.43
N ASP A 103 -5.09 -10.57 13.39
CA ASP A 103 -5.38 -10.67 14.83
C ASP A 103 -5.00 -9.39 15.60
N ALA A 104 -4.44 -8.36 14.94
CA ALA A 104 -4.00 -7.11 15.57
C ALA A 104 -4.57 -5.87 14.86
N PRO A 105 -4.60 -4.68 15.50
CA PRO A 105 -5.18 -3.46 14.92
C PRO A 105 -4.34 -2.82 13.81
N GLU A 106 -3.24 -3.44 13.41
CA GLU A 106 -2.32 -2.90 12.41
C GLU A 106 -1.74 -4.03 11.56
N CYS A 107 -1.56 -3.81 10.25
CA CYS A 107 -0.87 -4.75 9.37
C CYS A 107 0.61 -4.88 9.75
N PRO A 108 1.24 -6.06 9.56
CA PRO A 108 2.66 -6.22 9.84
C PRO A 108 3.49 -5.37 8.86
N ILE A 109 4.47 -4.66 9.39
CA ILE A 109 5.34 -3.80 8.55
C ILE A 109 6.37 -4.61 7.76
N MET A 110 6.67 -5.83 8.18
CA MET A 110 7.70 -6.69 7.62
C MET A 110 9.06 -5.98 7.58
N ASP A 111 9.67 -5.89 6.42
CA ASP A 111 10.94 -5.18 6.18
C ASP A 111 10.75 -3.67 5.82
N GLY A 112 9.54 -3.17 5.95
CA GLY A 112 9.17 -1.79 5.60
C GLY A 112 8.76 -1.58 4.15
N SER A 113 8.76 -2.64 3.34
CA SER A 113 8.36 -2.62 1.93
C SER A 113 7.14 -3.50 1.68
N ALA A 114 6.66 -3.55 0.44
CA ALA A 114 5.63 -4.49 0.03
C ALA A 114 6.22 -5.82 -0.53
N HIS A 115 7.55 -5.93 -0.58
CA HIS A 115 8.24 -7.07 -1.22
C HIS A 115 7.91 -8.41 -0.59
N PRO A 116 7.91 -8.60 0.75
CA PRO A 116 7.59 -9.89 1.36
C PRO A 116 6.19 -10.38 0.98
N PHE A 117 5.22 -9.48 0.88
CA PHE A 117 3.86 -9.81 0.43
C PHE A 117 3.84 -10.17 -1.05
N ALA A 118 4.52 -9.39 -1.90
CA ALA A 118 4.58 -9.61 -3.34
C ALA A 118 5.30 -10.92 -3.70
N GLU A 119 6.38 -11.24 -2.98
CA GLU A 119 7.13 -12.50 -3.13
C GLU A 119 6.27 -13.71 -2.76
N ALA A 120 5.52 -13.65 -1.65
CA ALA A 120 4.61 -14.71 -1.25
C ALA A 120 3.45 -14.89 -2.25
N ILE A 121 2.90 -13.80 -2.80
CA ILE A 121 1.89 -13.85 -3.88
C ILE A 121 2.48 -14.53 -5.13
N LEU A 122 3.71 -14.18 -5.49
CA LEU A 122 4.40 -14.81 -6.64
C LEU A 122 4.63 -16.31 -6.40
N ALA A 123 5.02 -16.68 -5.20
CA ALA A 123 5.31 -18.07 -4.82
C ALA A 123 4.06 -18.95 -4.79
N VAL A 124 2.94 -18.46 -4.21
CA VAL A 124 1.68 -19.23 -4.18
C VAL A 124 1.00 -19.28 -5.54
N GLY A 125 1.25 -18.27 -6.40
CA GLY A 125 0.63 -18.14 -7.72
C GLY A 125 -0.78 -17.55 -7.68
N LEU A 126 -1.35 -17.35 -8.87
CA LEU A 126 -2.68 -16.78 -9.07
C LEU A 126 -3.58 -17.72 -9.85
N GLU A 127 -4.82 -17.89 -9.37
CA GLU A 127 -5.89 -18.60 -10.06
C GLU A 127 -6.75 -17.64 -10.88
N VAL A 128 -7.05 -17.99 -12.13
CA VAL A 128 -7.91 -17.22 -13.04
C VAL A 128 -9.37 -17.56 -12.76
N GLN A 129 -10.17 -16.55 -12.48
CA GLN A 129 -11.60 -16.68 -12.17
C GLN A 129 -12.49 -16.43 -13.39
N PRO A 130 -13.74 -16.95 -13.41
CA PRO A 130 -14.64 -16.80 -14.56
C PRO A 130 -15.10 -15.35 -14.78
N ALA A 131 -15.08 -14.50 -13.74
CA ALA A 131 -15.54 -13.13 -13.82
C ALA A 131 -14.62 -12.23 -14.66
N GLN A 132 -15.22 -11.24 -15.33
CA GLN A 132 -14.49 -10.25 -16.12
C GLN A 132 -13.86 -9.18 -15.22
N LYS A 133 -12.63 -8.78 -15.53
CA LYS A 133 -11.97 -7.67 -14.85
C LYS A 133 -12.65 -6.35 -15.21
N LYS A 134 -12.98 -5.57 -14.19
CA LYS A 134 -13.60 -4.25 -14.30
C LYS A 134 -12.55 -3.15 -14.07
N PHE A 135 -12.72 -2.02 -14.75
CA PHE A 135 -11.83 -0.87 -14.62
C PHE A 135 -12.62 0.41 -14.43
N LEU A 136 -12.10 1.28 -13.58
CA LEU A 136 -12.52 2.69 -13.54
C LEU A 136 -11.73 3.46 -14.60
N LYS A 137 -12.35 3.71 -15.76
CA LYS A 137 -11.71 4.46 -16.84
C LYS A 137 -11.82 5.96 -16.62
N ILE A 138 -10.68 6.63 -16.58
CA ILE A 138 -10.62 8.09 -16.45
C ILE A 138 -10.86 8.71 -17.83
N VAL A 139 -11.99 9.39 -17.99
CA VAL A 139 -12.41 10.04 -19.26
C VAL A 139 -12.18 11.53 -19.28
N ARG A 140 -11.98 12.16 -18.12
CA ARG A 140 -11.60 13.57 -17.96
C ARG A 140 -10.67 13.73 -16.78
N ALA A 141 -9.83 14.77 -16.81
CA ALA A 141 -8.94 15.05 -15.69
C ALA A 141 -9.73 15.52 -14.45
N VAL A 142 -9.33 15.00 -13.29
CA VAL A 142 -9.81 15.43 -11.96
C VAL A 142 -8.58 15.73 -11.12
N THR A 143 -8.58 16.85 -10.40
CA THR A 143 -7.43 17.27 -9.59
C THR A 143 -7.92 17.74 -8.22
N VAL A 144 -7.27 17.26 -7.17
CA VAL A 144 -7.40 17.77 -5.80
C VAL A 144 -6.09 18.46 -5.40
N ARG A 145 -6.19 19.53 -4.60
CA ARG A 145 -5.06 20.34 -4.18
C ARG A 145 -5.10 20.62 -2.69
N ASN A 146 -3.91 20.71 -2.11
CA ASN A 146 -3.72 21.21 -0.76
C ASN A 146 -2.44 22.06 -0.75
N ASN A 147 -2.57 23.39 -0.67
CA ASN A 147 -1.47 24.35 -0.87
C ASN A 147 -0.76 24.11 -2.23
N ASP A 148 0.56 23.87 -2.23
CA ASP A 148 1.37 23.57 -3.39
C ASP A 148 1.29 22.09 -3.81
N ALA A 149 0.79 21.21 -2.93
CA ALA A 149 0.64 19.79 -3.22
C ALA A 149 -0.62 19.51 -4.07
N PHE A 150 -0.55 18.50 -4.92
CA PHE A 150 -1.71 18.03 -5.68
C PHE A 150 -1.68 16.53 -5.94
N ALA A 151 -2.87 15.98 -6.19
CA ALA A 151 -3.09 14.67 -6.80
C ALA A 151 -4.10 14.80 -7.94
N ALA A 152 -3.88 14.12 -9.06
CA ALA A 152 -4.72 14.20 -10.24
C ALA A 152 -4.86 12.82 -10.90
N LEU A 153 -6.06 12.56 -11.42
CA LEU A 153 -6.33 11.45 -12.34
C LEU A 153 -6.56 12.03 -13.73
N GLU A 154 -5.85 11.51 -14.72
CA GLU A 154 -5.87 11.99 -16.11
C GLU A 154 -6.23 10.85 -17.07
N PRO A 155 -6.92 11.16 -18.20
CA PRO A 155 -7.10 10.20 -19.29
C PRO A 155 -5.76 9.67 -19.79
N TYR A 156 -5.66 8.34 -19.88
CA TYR A 156 -4.48 7.64 -20.39
C TYR A 156 -4.87 6.29 -20.94
N ASN A 157 -4.22 5.85 -22.01
CA ASN A 157 -4.50 4.54 -22.58
C ASN A 157 -3.64 3.45 -21.91
N GLY A 158 -3.93 3.17 -20.65
CA GLY A 158 -3.19 2.22 -19.83
C GLY A 158 -3.33 2.54 -18.35
N ARG A 159 -2.37 2.07 -17.56
CA ARG A 159 -2.24 2.32 -16.13
C ARG A 159 -0.84 2.91 -15.89
N ALA A 160 -0.77 4.18 -15.51
CA ALA A 160 0.50 4.83 -15.25
C ALA A 160 0.43 5.72 -13.99
N LEU A 161 1.58 5.92 -13.37
CA LEU A 161 1.78 6.85 -12.25
C LEU A 161 2.94 7.78 -12.59
N ASP A 162 2.84 9.04 -12.17
CA ASP A 162 3.85 10.10 -12.34
C ASP A 162 3.91 10.86 -11.02
N LEU A 163 4.79 10.42 -10.13
CA LEU A 163 4.93 10.98 -8.80
C LEU A 163 6.20 11.79 -8.68
N GLU A 164 6.05 12.90 -7.97
CA GLU A 164 7.15 13.75 -7.60
C GLU A 164 7.04 14.11 -6.11
N ILE A 165 8.14 13.91 -5.40
CA ILE A 165 8.33 14.29 -4.00
C ILE A 165 9.35 15.43 -3.91
N ASP A 166 9.22 16.25 -2.87
CA ASP A 166 10.12 17.36 -2.60
C ASP A 166 10.20 17.57 -1.09
N PHE A 167 11.28 17.09 -0.50
CA PHE A 167 11.55 17.17 0.93
C PHE A 167 12.67 18.17 1.21
N ASP A 168 12.52 18.95 2.28
CA ASP A 168 13.60 19.77 2.81
C ASP A 168 14.62 18.87 3.53
N SER A 169 15.40 18.16 2.73
CA SER A 169 16.42 17.21 3.15
C SER A 169 17.42 17.02 2.01
N LYS A 170 18.70 17.17 2.26
CA LYS A 170 19.76 16.93 1.26
C LYS A 170 19.83 15.46 0.83
N VAL A 171 19.39 14.55 1.69
CA VAL A 171 19.42 13.11 1.42
C VAL A 171 18.26 12.71 0.49
N ILE A 172 17.11 13.34 0.63
CA ILE A 172 15.92 13.03 -0.17
C ILE A 172 15.78 14.01 -1.32
N GLY A 173 15.69 15.31 -1.01
CA GLY A 173 15.50 16.38 -1.97
C GLY A 173 14.27 16.20 -2.84
N ARG A 174 14.40 16.58 -4.10
CA ARG A 174 13.37 16.43 -5.12
C ARG A 174 13.64 15.20 -5.97
N GLN A 175 12.68 14.28 -6.00
CA GLN A 175 12.75 13.06 -6.80
C GLN A 175 11.46 12.88 -7.59
N ARG A 176 11.54 12.31 -8.79
CA ARG A 176 10.38 12.01 -9.63
C ARG A 176 10.52 10.63 -10.26
N MET A 177 9.41 9.89 -10.29
CA MET A 177 9.32 8.60 -10.96
C MET A 177 8.09 8.55 -11.85
N ILE A 178 8.28 8.13 -13.11
CA ILE A 178 7.20 7.79 -14.05
C ILE A 178 7.18 6.28 -14.21
N PHE A 179 6.03 5.70 -13.98
CA PHE A 179 5.87 4.26 -13.89
C PHE A 179 4.67 3.78 -14.70
N ASP A 180 4.93 3.01 -15.75
CA ASP A 180 3.91 2.24 -16.47
C ASP A 180 3.71 0.91 -15.75
N TRP A 181 2.50 0.73 -15.25
CA TRP A 181 2.20 -0.35 -14.32
C TRP A 181 2.01 -1.69 -14.99
N THR A 182 2.88 -2.63 -14.65
CA THR A 182 2.71 -4.08 -14.89
C THR A 182 3.11 -4.84 -13.63
N PRO A 183 2.58 -6.05 -13.38
CA PRO A 183 2.97 -6.85 -12.21
C PRO A 183 4.47 -7.10 -12.13
N ARG A 184 5.12 -7.38 -13.26
CA ARG A 184 6.57 -7.59 -13.32
C ARG A 184 7.33 -6.34 -12.89
N ARG A 185 7.02 -5.18 -13.50
CA ARG A 185 7.69 -3.92 -13.13
C ARG A 185 7.40 -3.50 -11.70
N TYR A 186 6.17 -3.76 -11.20
CA TYR A 186 5.87 -3.51 -9.80
C TYR A 186 6.79 -4.31 -8.87
N PHE A 187 6.95 -5.59 -9.13
CA PHE A 187 7.80 -6.47 -8.32
C PHE A 187 9.28 -6.05 -8.38
N GLU A 188 9.80 -5.75 -9.59
CA GLU A 188 11.21 -5.42 -9.81
C GLU A 188 11.55 -3.99 -9.35
N ASP A 189 10.67 -3.00 -9.63
CA ASP A 189 11.01 -1.57 -9.54
C ASP A 189 10.42 -0.89 -8.30
N VAL A 190 9.35 -1.43 -7.68
CA VAL A 190 8.56 -0.71 -6.66
C VAL A 190 8.43 -1.47 -5.35
N ALA A 191 8.09 -2.76 -5.41
CA ALA A 191 7.72 -3.55 -4.23
C ALA A 191 8.80 -3.54 -3.14
N GLN A 192 10.08 -3.44 -3.49
CA GLN A 192 11.22 -3.47 -2.58
C GLN A 192 11.51 -2.14 -1.86
N ALA A 193 10.87 -1.05 -2.26
CA ALA A 193 11.13 0.27 -1.67
C ALA A 193 10.57 0.35 -0.24
N ARG A 194 11.45 0.68 0.70
CA ARG A 194 11.12 0.72 2.14
C ARG A 194 10.52 2.07 2.54
N THR A 195 9.64 2.02 3.54
CA THR A 195 9.18 3.22 4.26
C THR A 195 10.36 3.95 4.93
N PHE A 196 10.17 5.23 5.23
CA PHE A 196 11.22 6.06 5.78
C PHE A 196 10.70 7.06 6.81
N GLY A 197 11.60 7.51 7.67
CA GLY A 197 11.33 8.53 8.66
C GLY A 197 12.58 9.31 9.05
N PHE A 198 12.36 10.42 9.77
CA PHE A 198 13.43 11.29 10.24
C PHE A 198 13.66 11.10 11.74
N VAL A 199 14.91 11.05 12.17
CA VAL A 199 15.28 10.99 13.60
C VAL A 199 14.71 12.18 14.37
N ARG A 200 14.69 13.38 13.75
CA ARG A 200 14.15 14.59 14.36
C ARG A 200 12.69 14.47 14.80
N ASP A 201 11.89 13.64 14.10
CA ASP A 201 10.46 13.46 14.36
C ASP A 201 10.18 12.29 15.32
N ALA A 202 11.15 11.39 15.50
CA ALA A 202 10.97 10.13 16.22
C ALA A 202 10.46 10.32 17.66
N LYS A 203 10.97 11.33 18.37
CA LYS A 203 10.55 11.61 19.77
C LYS A 203 9.09 12.05 19.83
N ILE A 204 8.68 12.96 18.95
CA ILE A 204 7.30 13.49 18.89
C ILE A 204 6.34 12.37 18.48
N LEU A 205 6.71 11.59 17.47
CA LEU A 205 5.90 10.46 17.00
C LEU A 205 5.69 9.42 18.10
N ARG A 206 6.74 9.02 18.82
CA ARG A 206 6.63 8.06 19.92
C ARG A 206 5.78 8.58 21.07
N GLN A 207 5.90 9.85 21.42
CA GLN A 207 5.03 10.48 22.44
C GLN A 207 3.56 10.50 22.01
N ALA A 208 3.29 10.59 20.70
CA ALA A 208 1.94 10.53 20.13
C ALA A 208 1.45 9.09 19.89
N GLY A 209 2.22 8.06 20.28
CA GLY A 209 1.85 6.64 20.11
C GLY A 209 2.11 6.08 18.72
N TYR A 210 2.98 6.73 17.92
CA TYR A 210 3.37 6.26 16.59
C TYR A 210 4.82 5.80 16.54
N ALA A 211 5.15 5.02 15.50
CA ALA A 211 6.51 4.53 15.22
C ALA A 211 7.15 3.77 16.40
N LEU A 212 6.33 3.12 17.24
CA LEU A 212 6.82 2.36 18.40
C LEU A 212 7.60 1.12 17.99
N GLY A 213 7.21 0.48 16.86
CA GLY A 213 7.86 -0.69 16.26
C GLY A 213 8.86 -0.36 15.14
N SER A 214 9.10 0.92 14.87
CA SER A 214 10.05 1.34 13.83
C SER A 214 11.50 1.06 14.26
N SER A 215 12.27 0.45 13.36
CA SER A 215 13.68 0.10 13.52
C SER A 215 14.46 0.29 12.22
N LEU A 216 15.78 0.12 12.26
CA LEU A 216 16.62 0.13 11.05
C LEU A 216 16.36 -1.07 10.12
N ASP A 217 15.70 -2.12 10.62
CA ASP A 217 15.39 -3.32 9.83
C ASP A 217 14.13 -3.14 8.97
N ASN A 218 13.21 -2.23 9.38
CA ASN A 218 11.91 -2.04 8.74
C ASN A 218 11.62 -0.60 8.29
N SER A 219 12.60 0.29 8.33
CA SER A 219 12.43 1.69 7.96
C SER A 219 13.76 2.32 7.58
N ILE A 220 13.79 3.13 6.52
CA ILE A 220 14.95 3.98 6.23
C ILE A 220 14.93 5.13 7.23
N THR A 221 16.00 5.27 7.99
CA THR A 221 16.13 6.30 9.01
C THR A 221 17.07 7.40 8.54
N VAL A 222 16.52 8.60 8.33
CA VAL A 222 17.27 9.80 7.92
C VAL A 222 17.64 10.63 9.15
N HIS A 223 18.92 10.90 9.32
CA HIS A 223 19.45 11.77 10.37
C HIS A 223 20.31 12.85 9.74
N GLU A 224 19.86 14.09 9.78
CA GLU A 224 20.50 15.22 9.11
C GLU A 224 20.75 14.90 7.61
N ASP A 225 22.01 14.88 7.18
CA ASP A 225 22.43 14.67 5.79
C ASP A 225 22.90 13.22 5.52
N ARG A 226 22.44 12.23 6.28
CA ARG A 226 22.85 10.82 6.14
C ARG A 226 21.75 9.83 6.44
N ILE A 227 21.89 8.64 5.89
CA ILE A 227 21.07 7.46 6.16
C ILE A 227 21.76 6.63 7.23
N LEU A 228 21.01 6.21 8.27
CA LEU A 228 21.57 5.43 9.38
C LEU A 228 21.62 3.92 9.12
N ASN A 229 20.81 3.44 8.17
CA ASN A 229 20.76 2.01 7.83
C ASN A 229 22.12 1.53 7.31
N PRO A 230 22.74 0.47 7.89
CA PRO A 230 24.08 0.02 7.53
C PRO A 230 24.22 -0.37 6.05
N GLY A 231 23.17 -0.91 5.44
CA GLY A 231 23.13 -1.29 4.02
C GLY A 231 22.82 -0.13 3.06
N GLY A 232 22.58 1.09 3.56
CA GLY A 232 22.17 2.21 2.73
C GLY A 232 20.79 2.03 2.08
N LEU A 233 20.61 2.59 0.89
CA LEU A 233 19.41 2.47 0.07
C LEU A 233 19.46 1.24 -0.83
N ARG A 234 18.29 0.66 -1.14
CA ARG A 234 18.11 -0.40 -2.15
C ARG A 234 18.11 0.15 -3.57
N PHE A 235 17.63 1.40 -3.73
CA PHE A 235 17.61 2.17 -4.98
C PHE A 235 18.06 3.60 -4.69
N GLU A 236 18.74 4.26 -5.60
CA GLU A 236 19.14 5.67 -5.44
C GLU A 236 17.94 6.59 -5.20
N ASP A 237 16.79 6.26 -5.81
CA ASP A 237 15.53 6.95 -5.73
C ASP A 237 14.49 6.19 -4.86
N GLU A 238 14.93 5.44 -3.83
CA GLU A 238 14.04 4.59 -3.01
C GLU A 238 12.90 5.35 -2.37
N PHE A 239 13.09 6.62 -2.02
CA PHE A 239 12.07 7.44 -1.38
C PHE A 239 10.85 7.70 -2.28
N VAL A 240 11.06 8.07 -3.55
CA VAL A 240 9.94 8.26 -4.48
C VAL A 240 9.31 6.94 -4.90
N ARG A 241 10.08 5.85 -4.97
CA ARG A 241 9.54 4.50 -5.21
C ARG A 241 8.63 4.06 -4.09
N HIS A 242 8.99 4.34 -2.83
CA HIS A 242 8.12 4.04 -1.71
C HIS A 242 6.83 4.88 -1.75
N LYS A 243 6.91 6.17 -2.06
CA LYS A 243 5.71 6.99 -2.24
C LYS A 243 4.83 6.53 -3.40
N LEU A 244 5.42 5.91 -4.43
CA LEU A 244 4.67 5.28 -5.50
C LEU A 244 3.99 3.98 -5.02
N LEU A 245 4.66 3.18 -4.18
CA LEU A 245 4.09 2.01 -3.51
C LEU A 245 2.86 2.39 -2.68
N ASP A 246 2.98 3.41 -1.83
CA ASP A 246 1.87 3.96 -1.03
C ASP A 246 0.69 4.39 -1.91
N ALA A 247 0.97 5.15 -2.98
CA ALA A 247 -0.07 5.62 -3.90
C ALA A 247 -0.79 4.46 -4.60
N ILE A 248 -0.08 3.38 -4.98
CA ILE A 248 -0.71 2.18 -5.55
C ILE A 248 -1.67 1.55 -4.54
N GLY A 249 -1.28 1.45 -3.28
CA GLY A 249 -2.13 0.94 -2.21
C GLY A 249 -3.37 1.80 -1.99
N ASP A 250 -3.18 3.10 -1.78
CA ASP A 250 -4.26 4.05 -1.53
C ASP A 250 -5.27 4.14 -2.70
N LEU A 251 -4.79 4.23 -3.93
CA LEU A 251 -5.64 4.27 -5.12
C LEU A 251 -6.46 2.98 -5.31
N SER A 252 -5.96 1.86 -4.81
CA SER A 252 -6.66 0.57 -4.89
C SER A 252 -7.86 0.49 -3.95
N LEU A 253 -7.95 1.40 -2.96
CA LEU A 253 -9.15 1.61 -2.14
C LEU A 253 -10.35 2.14 -2.94
N GLY A 254 -10.15 2.57 -4.19
CA GLY A 254 -11.25 2.89 -5.11
C GLY A 254 -12.10 1.67 -5.52
N GLY A 255 -11.74 0.46 -5.11
CA GLY A 255 -12.49 -0.79 -5.35
C GLY A 255 -12.35 -1.36 -6.76
N LEU A 256 -11.89 -0.57 -7.73
CA LEU A 256 -11.64 -0.99 -9.10
C LEU A 256 -10.26 -0.54 -9.57
N ALA A 257 -9.64 -1.34 -10.44
CA ALA A 257 -8.38 -0.95 -11.06
C ALA A 257 -8.57 0.28 -11.96
N ILE A 258 -7.77 1.31 -11.74
CA ILE A 258 -7.84 2.56 -12.52
C ILE A 258 -7.24 2.33 -13.92
N TRP A 259 -7.97 2.71 -14.98
CA TRP A 259 -7.49 2.84 -16.34
C TRP A 259 -7.31 4.32 -16.67
N GLY A 260 -6.11 4.82 -16.47
CA GLY A 260 -5.76 6.23 -16.52
C GLY A 260 -4.35 6.46 -15.99
N LYS A 261 -3.96 7.72 -15.88
CA LYS A 261 -2.70 8.15 -15.27
C LYS A 261 -2.96 8.90 -13.96
N PHE A 262 -2.32 8.48 -12.91
CA PHE A 262 -2.25 9.23 -11.67
C PHE A 262 -1.02 10.13 -11.67
N ARG A 263 -1.18 11.41 -11.33
CA ARG A 263 -0.09 12.36 -11.12
C ARG A 263 -0.16 12.95 -9.72
N SER A 264 0.99 13.09 -9.09
CA SER A 264 1.07 13.68 -7.76
C SER A 264 2.37 14.46 -7.57
N TYR A 265 2.24 15.61 -6.92
CA TYR A 265 3.36 16.40 -6.40
C TYR A 265 3.15 16.62 -4.91
N LYS A 266 4.16 16.27 -4.10
CA LYS A 266 4.10 16.33 -2.62
C LYS A 266 2.85 15.64 -2.05
N GLY A 267 2.36 14.61 -2.72
CA GLY A 267 1.18 13.84 -2.31
C GLY A 267 1.46 12.96 -1.09
N GLY A 268 0.39 12.36 -0.60
CA GLY A 268 0.39 11.42 0.52
C GLY A 268 -1.00 10.87 0.74
N HIS A 269 -1.18 10.02 1.75
CA HIS A 269 -2.43 9.30 2.01
C HIS A 269 -3.67 10.20 2.03
N ALA A 270 -3.58 11.40 2.61
CA ALA A 270 -4.70 12.34 2.66
C ALA A 270 -5.16 12.79 1.26
N LEU A 271 -4.23 13.17 0.35
CA LEU A 271 -4.57 13.55 -1.02
C LEU A 271 -4.97 12.35 -1.88
N ASN A 272 -4.41 11.18 -1.61
CA ASN A 272 -4.74 9.95 -2.34
C ASN A 272 -6.14 9.44 -1.99
N ALA A 273 -6.64 9.71 -0.77
CA ALA A 273 -7.96 9.29 -0.28
C ALA A 273 -9.11 10.20 -0.77
N HIS A 274 -8.82 11.40 -1.28
CA HIS A 274 -9.79 12.34 -1.85
C HIS A 274 -10.07 12.07 -3.32
#